data_1d3f29b64aaf4720412a9f74b77a466f
#
_entry.id   1d3f29b64aaf4720412a9f74b77a466f
#
_cell.length_a   1.000
_cell.length_b   1.000
_cell.length_c   1.000
_cell.angle_alpha   90.00
_cell.angle_beta   90.00
_cell.angle_gamma   90.00
#
_symmetry.space_group_name_H-M   'P 1'
#
loop_
_entity.id
_entity.type
_entity.pdbx_description
1 polymer ?
#
loop_
_entity_poly.entity_id
_entity_poly.type
_entity_poly.pdbx_seq_one_letter_code
_entity_poly.pdbx_strand_id
1 'polypeptide(L)'
;MDFLYHIHIMTLFPDVVGDMLCESILGRAQERGIIRVDCHQIRDYTLNKQKQVDNYPYGGGHGAVMQADPLYQCWNHICQEAGERLHTIYLSPAGTVFQQADAKRLQQDYQSLILVCGHYEGIDERFIEECVDEEISLGDFVLTGG
;
A
#
# COMPACT_ATOMS: atom_id res chain seq x y z
N MET A 1 -3.39 -15.69 18.67
CA MET A 1 -3.37 -16.59 17.51
C MET A 1 -2.46 -15.99 16.44
N ASP A 2 -1.49 -16.76 15.98
CA ASP A 2 -0.56 -16.30 14.98
C ASP A 2 -1.13 -16.51 13.59
N PHE A 3 -1.17 -15.43 12.81
CA PHE A 3 -1.57 -15.51 11.41
C PHE A 3 -0.40 -16.02 10.58
N LEU A 4 -0.68 -16.77 9.50
CA LEU A 4 0.34 -17.22 8.58
C LEU A 4 0.89 -16.08 7.73
N TYR A 5 0.02 -15.12 7.40
CA TYR A 5 0.39 -13.96 6.58
C TYR A 5 -0.21 -12.70 7.14
N HIS A 6 0.54 -11.61 7.10
CA HIS A 6 0.09 -10.31 7.54
C HIS A 6 0.30 -9.30 6.42
N ILE A 7 -0.78 -8.72 5.92
CA ILE A 7 -0.75 -7.75 4.84
C ILE A 7 -1.16 -6.39 5.40
N HIS A 8 -0.27 -5.41 5.25
CA HIS A 8 -0.56 -4.02 5.61
C HIS A 8 -0.88 -3.25 4.34
N ILE A 9 -1.98 -2.51 4.33
CA ILE A 9 -2.37 -1.70 3.18
C ILE A 9 -2.33 -0.23 3.57
N MET A 10 -1.48 0.53 2.88
CA MET A 10 -1.42 1.98 3.03
C MET A 10 -2.34 2.61 2.00
N THR A 11 -3.36 3.35 2.46
CA THR A 11 -4.38 3.90 1.57
C THR A 11 -4.97 5.19 2.16
N LEU A 12 -5.59 5.99 1.31
CA LEU A 12 -6.40 7.14 1.74
C LEU A 12 -7.85 6.74 2.03
N PHE A 13 -8.24 5.51 1.70
CA PHE A 13 -9.63 5.04 1.79
C PHE A 13 -9.71 3.69 2.52
N PRO A 14 -9.28 3.62 3.79
CA PRO A 14 -9.21 2.34 4.50
C PRO A 14 -10.56 1.65 4.66
N ASP A 15 -11.64 2.41 4.81
CA ASP A 15 -12.97 1.82 4.98
C ASP A 15 -13.45 1.13 3.70
N VAL A 16 -13.25 1.78 2.55
CA VAL A 16 -13.63 1.23 1.25
C VAL A 16 -12.83 -0.05 0.95
N VAL A 17 -11.53 0.01 1.14
CA VAL A 17 -10.65 -1.13 0.90
C VAL A 17 -10.97 -2.26 1.86
N GLY A 18 -11.20 -1.96 3.13
CA GLY A 18 -11.57 -2.96 4.14
C GLY A 18 -12.88 -3.67 3.79
N ASP A 19 -13.89 -2.91 3.36
CA ASP A 19 -15.18 -3.50 2.98
C ASP A 19 -15.04 -4.40 1.77
N MET A 20 -14.28 -3.99 0.76
CA MET A 20 -14.04 -4.80 -0.43
C MET A 20 -13.35 -6.12 -0.08
N LEU A 21 -12.38 -6.08 0.83
CA LEU A 21 -11.64 -7.27 1.24
C LEU A 21 -12.49 -8.24 2.06
N CYS A 22 -13.47 -7.74 2.81
CA CYS A 22 -14.35 -8.59 3.61
C CYS A 22 -15.31 -9.42 2.75
N GLU A 23 -15.60 -8.98 1.53
CA GLU A 23 -16.54 -9.67 0.64
C GLU A 23 -15.86 -10.62 -0.34
N SER A 24 -14.56 -10.79 -0.24
CA SER A 24 -13.78 -11.57 -1.20
C SER A 24 -13.31 -12.89 -0.59
N ILE A 25 -12.56 -13.66 -1.39
CA ILE A 25 -11.87 -14.86 -0.92
C ILE A 25 -10.90 -14.50 0.21
N LEU A 26 -10.36 -13.27 0.19
CA LEU A 26 -9.50 -12.77 1.27
C LEU A 26 -10.27 -12.64 2.58
N GLY A 27 -11.56 -12.29 2.53
CA GLY A 27 -12.41 -12.25 3.71
C GLY A 27 -12.51 -13.60 4.40
N ARG A 28 -12.66 -14.67 3.62
CA ARG A 28 -12.70 -16.03 4.16
C ARG A 28 -11.37 -16.44 4.78
N ALA A 29 -10.26 -16.07 4.15
CA ALA A 29 -8.93 -16.34 4.69
C ALA A 29 -8.71 -15.62 6.01
N GLN A 30 -9.22 -14.39 6.15
CA GLN A 30 -9.16 -13.62 7.39
C GLN A 30 -9.98 -14.31 8.49
N GLU A 31 -11.19 -14.76 8.18
CA GLU A 31 -12.06 -15.46 9.14
C GLU A 31 -11.42 -16.74 9.67
N ARG A 32 -10.65 -17.43 8.83
CA ARG A 32 -9.95 -18.66 9.22
C ARG A 32 -8.63 -18.40 9.93
N GLY A 33 -8.21 -17.14 10.07
CA GLY A 33 -6.97 -16.80 10.71
C GLY A 33 -5.72 -17.08 9.86
N ILE A 34 -5.89 -17.26 8.55
CA ILE A 34 -4.76 -17.51 7.64
C ILE A 34 -4.07 -16.21 7.29
N ILE A 35 -4.86 -15.16 7.03
CA ILE A 35 -4.36 -13.84 6.66
C ILE A 35 -4.93 -12.81 7.62
N ARG A 36 -4.08 -11.91 8.08
CA ARG A 36 -4.51 -10.70 8.76
C ARG A 36 -4.26 -9.52 7.82
N VAL A 37 -5.27 -8.66 7.63
CA VAL A 37 -5.15 -7.46 6.81
C VAL A 37 -5.42 -6.25 7.69
N ASP A 38 -4.47 -5.33 7.74
CA ASP A 38 -4.62 -4.06 8.44
C ASP A 38 -4.50 -2.93 7.43
N CYS A 39 -5.51 -2.07 7.38
CA CYS A 39 -5.51 -0.90 6.52
C CYS A 39 -5.08 0.31 7.33
N HIS A 40 -4.14 1.08 6.79
CA HIS A 40 -3.57 2.25 7.45
C HIS A 40 -3.94 3.51 6.66
N GLN A 41 -4.53 4.48 7.34
CA GLN A 41 -4.88 5.76 6.73
C GLN A 41 -3.64 6.64 6.62
N ILE A 42 -3.16 6.86 5.40
CA ILE A 42 -1.97 7.68 5.16
C ILE A 42 -2.16 9.10 5.70
N ARG A 43 -3.35 9.63 5.59
CA ARG A 43 -3.68 10.99 6.03
C ARG A 43 -3.43 11.22 7.52
N ASP A 44 -3.49 10.17 8.34
CA ASP A 44 -3.25 10.29 9.78
C ASP A 44 -1.79 10.58 10.12
N TYR A 45 -0.89 10.43 9.15
CA TYR A 45 0.55 10.61 9.35
C TYR A 45 1.07 11.95 8.82
N THR A 46 0.17 12.83 8.39
CA THR A 46 0.60 14.17 7.98
C THR A 46 0.70 15.10 9.18
N LEU A 47 1.72 15.96 9.16
CA LEU A 47 1.92 17.01 10.16
C LEU A 47 1.10 18.25 9.83
N ASN A 48 0.50 18.31 8.66
CA ASN A 48 -0.31 19.43 8.22
C ASN A 48 -1.65 19.44 8.95
N LYS A 49 -2.03 20.57 9.53
CA LYS A 49 -3.30 20.71 10.26
C LYS A 49 -4.51 20.41 9.39
N GLN A 50 -4.41 20.64 8.09
CA GLN A 50 -5.47 20.40 7.12
C GLN A 50 -5.47 18.95 6.62
N LYS A 51 -4.55 18.13 7.10
CA LYS A 51 -4.42 16.74 6.68
C LYS A 51 -4.17 16.61 5.17
N GLN A 52 -3.47 17.56 4.60
CA GLN A 52 -3.14 17.56 3.18
C GLN A 52 -2.03 16.54 2.89
N VAL A 53 -2.26 15.65 1.92
CA VAL A 53 -1.32 14.58 1.57
C VAL A 53 -0.79 14.70 0.15
N ASP A 54 -1.25 15.71 -0.60
CA ASP A 54 -0.90 15.88 -2.01
C ASP A 54 -0.18 17.20 -2.25
N ASN A 55 0.62 17.24 -3.31
CA ASN A 55 1.31 18.43 -3.77
C ASN A 55 1.69 18.23 -5.24
N TYR A 56 2.25 19.27 -5.87
CA TYR A 56 2.78 19.14 -7.22
C TYR A 56 4.06 18.31 -7.20
N PRO A 57 4.36 17.58 -8.30
CA PRO A 57 5.57 16.79 -8.37
C PRO A 57 6.82 17.61 -8.21
N TYR A 58 7.81 17.05 -7.55
CA TYR A 58 9.13 17.64 -7.43
C TYR A 58 9.74 17.78 -8.84
N GLY A 59 10.22 18.98 -9.17
CA GLY A 59 10.80 19.23 -10.48
C GLY A 59 9.82 19.75 -11.54
N GLY A 60 8.56 20.02 -11.19
CA GLY A 60 7.63 20.75 -12.04
C GLY A 60 6.76 19.92 -12.97
N GLY A 61 6.38 18.72 -12.62
CA GLY A 61 5.41 17.95 -13.39
C GLY A 61 3.99 18.52 -13.29
N HIS A 62 3.07 17.96 -14.08
CA HIS A 62 1.66 18.31 -14.04
C HIS A 62 0.88 17.39 -13.12
N GLY A 63 -0.19 17.91 -12.51
CA GLY A 63 -1.07 17.14 -11.62
C GLY A 63 -0.53 17.02 -10.21
N ALA A 64 -1.41 16.67 -9.28
CA ALA A 64 -1.05 16.49 -7.88
C ALA A 64 -0.53 15.08 -7.62
N VAL A 65 0.46 14.97 -6.75
CA VAL A 65 1.00 13.67 -6.31
C VAL A 65 0.94 13.60 -4.79
N MET A 66 0.92 12.38 -4.26
CA MET A 66 0.97 12.18 -2.82
C MET A 66 2.36 12.49 -2.30
N GLN A 67 2.42 13.26 -1.20
CA GLN A 67 3.67 13.73 -0.63
C GLN A 67 4.47 12.60 0.00
N ALA A 68 5.79 12.69 -0.09
CA ALA A 68 6.70 11.69 0.48
C ALA A 68 6.59 11.59 1.99
N ASP A 69 6.43 12.70 2.70
CA ASP A 69 6.48 12.70 4.16
C ASP A 69 5.37 11.86 4.80
N PRO A 70 4.07 12.09 4.53
CA PRO A 70 3.04 11.24 5.13
C PRO A 70 3.17 9.77 4.70
N LEU A 71 3.57 9.50 3.47
CA LEU A 71 3.84 8.13 3.01
C LEU A 71 4.96 7.49 3.82
N TYR A 72 6.06 8.19 3.98
CA TYR A 72 7.20 7.68 4.73
C TYR A 72 6.86 7.45 6.20
N GLN A 73 6.16 8.40 6.84
CA GLN A 73 5.80 8.27 8.24
C GLN A 73 4.88 7.07 8.47
N CYS A 74 3.91 6.86 7.59
CA CYS A 74 3.01 5.71 7.66
C CYS A 74 3.81 4.41 7.49
N TRP A 75 4.63 4.33 6.45
CA TRP A 75 5.46 3.18 6.15
C TRP A 75 6.42 2.85 7.31
N ASN A 76 7.09 3.87 7.84
CA ASN A 76 8.03 3.71 8.93
C ASN A 76 7.35 3.19 10.19
N HIS A 77 6.16 3.70 10.51
CA HIS A 77 5.38 3.23 11.65
C HIS A 77 5.07 1.74 11.52
N ILE A 78 4.63 1.31 10.34
CA ILE A 78 4.33 -0.11 10.09
C ILE A 78 5.57 -0.97 10.28
N CYS A 79 6.71 -0.56 9.73
CA CYS A 79 7.95 -1.31 9.84
C CYS A 79 8.45 -1.37 11.29
N GLN A 80 8.31 -0.29 12.06
CA GLN A 80 8.69 -0.27 13.47
C GLN A 80 7.80 -1.19 14.29
N GLU A 81 6.51 -1.20 14.04
CA GLU A 81 5.59 -2.12 14.72
C GLU A 81 5.90 -3.58 14.41
N ALA A 82 6.33 -3.86 13.19
CA ALA A 82 6.71 -5.21 12.77
C ALA A 82 8.10 -5.63 13.29
N GLY A 83 8.92 -4.66 13.70
CA GLY A 83 10.27 -4.91 14.16
C GLY A 83 11.29 -5.11 13.04
N GLU A 84 10.90 -4.88 11.79
CA GLU A 84 11.79 -5.03 10.63
C GLU A 84 11.25 -4.25 9.44
N ARG A 85 12.10 -4.01 8.44
CA ARG A 85 11.69 -3.43 7.18
C ARG A 85 10.92 -4.48 6.39
N LEU A 86 9.66 -4.19 6.07
CA LEU A 86 8.81 -5.11 5.33
C LEU A 86 8.94 -4.90 3.83
N HIS A 87 8.77 -5.98 3.07
CA HIS A 87 8.72 -5.91 1.61
C HIS A 87 7.53 -5.05 1.17
N THR A 88 7.79 -4.04 0.37
CA THR A 88 6.81 -3.00 0.02
C THR A 88 6.53 -2.99 -1.47
N ILE A 89 5.26 -3.10 -1.82
CA ILE A 89 4.77 -3.15 -3.19
C ILE A 89 3.91 -1.93 -3.45
N TYR A 90 4.26 -1.15 -4.48
CA TYR A 90 3.42 -0.05 -4.93
C TYR A 90 2.51 -0.56 -6.04
N LEU A 91 1.20 -0.43 -5.84
CA LEU A 91 0.19 -0.80 -6.84
C LEU A 91 0.00 0.36 -7.80
N SER A 92 0.45 0.19 -9.04
CA SER A 92 0.50 1.25 -10.03
C SER A 92 0.17 0.70 -11.41
N PRO A 93 -0.56 1.45 -12.26
CA PRO A 93 -0.83 1.01 -13.63
C PRO A 93 0.45 0.83 -14.47
N ALA A 94 1.55 1.48 -14.08
CA ALA A 94 2.82 1.40 -14.79
C ALA A 94 3.67 0.19 -14.39
N GLY A 95 3.27 -0.55 -13.35
CA GLY A 95 4.02 -1.70 -12.88
C GLY A 95 3.87 -2.92 -13.75
N THR A 96 4.64 -3.95 -13.42
CA THR A 96 4.51 -5.26 -14.07
C THR A 96 3.16 -5.87 -13.73
N VAL A 97 2.46 -6.41 -14.74
CA VAL A 97 1.13 -6.98 -14.52
C VAL A 97 1.22 -8.19 -13.58
N PHE A 98 0.37 -8.20 -12.57
CA PHE A 98 0.32 -9.27 -11.56
C PHE A 98 -0.15 -10.57 -12.17
N GLN A 99 0.61 -11.64 -11.90
CA GLN A 99 0.31 -12.98 -12.42
C GLN A 99 0.32 -14.01 -11.31
N GLN A 100 -0.16 -15.22 -11.62
CA GLN A 100 -0.19 -16.34 -10.68
C GLN A 100 1.19 -16.62 -10.08
N ALA A 101 2.24 -16.52 -10.92
CA ALA A 101 3.60 -16.74 -10.46
C ALA A 101 4.04 -15.73 -9.39
N ASP A 102 3.56 -14.48 -9.50
CA ASP A 102 3.85 -13.45 -8.51
C ASP A 102 3.19 -13.78 -7.16
N ALA A 103 1.96 -14.27 -7.19
CA ALA A 103 1.26 -14.68 -5.98
C ALA A 103 2.03 -15.77 -5.25
N LYS A 104 2.50 -16.77 -5.99
CA LYS A 104 3.27 -17.88 -5.40
C LYS A 104 4.60 -17.40 -4.83
N ARG A 105 5.30 -16.54 -5.57
CA ARG A 105 6.59 -15.98 -5.13
C ARG A 105 6.43 -15.19 -3.84
N LEU A 106 5.43 -14.31 -3.78
CA LEU A 106 5.19 -13.48 -2.59
C LEU A 106 4.81 -14.34 -1.38
N GLN A 107 3.99 -15.36 -1.60
CA GLN A 107 3.59 -16.28 -0.54
C GLN A 107 4.79 -17.06 0.03
N GLN A 108 5.69 -17.46 -0.83
CA GLN A 108 6.87 -18.24 -0.42
C GLN A 108 7.93 -17.39 0.26
N ASP A 109 8.12 -16.15 -0.22
CA ASP A 109 9.24 -15.32 0.22
C ASP A 109 8.94 -14.46 1.43
N TYR A 110 7.67 -14.11 1.67
CA TYR A 110 7.31 -13.14 2.70
C TYR A 110 6.12 -13.59 3.53
N GLN A 111 6.22 -13.41 4.85
CA GLN A 111 5.09 -13.59 5.77
C GLN A 111 4.33 -12.30 5.98
N SER A 112 4.99 -11.16 5.79
CA SER A 112 4.40 -9.83 5.95
C SER A 112 4.75 -8.96 4.76
N LEU A 113 3.78 -8.20 4.29
CA LEU A 113 3.91 -7.31 3.13
C LEU A 113 3.26 -5.97 3.43
N ILE A 114 3.76 -4.92 2.76
CA ILE A 114 3.08 -3.63 2.69
C ILE A 114 2.64 -3.41 1.24
N LEU A 115 1.36 -3.12 1.06
CA LEU A 115 0.82 -2.69 -0.24
C LEU A 115 0.52 -1.21 -0.16
N VAL A 116 1.06 -0.43 -1.09
CA VAL A 116 0.83 1.01 -1.15
C VAL A 116 -0.15 1.29 -2.28
N CYS A 117 -1.31 1.81 -1.93
CA CYS A 117 -2.34 2.20 -2.89
C CYS A 117 -2.21 3.69 -3.14
N GLY A 118 -1.75 4.06 -4.33
CA GLY A 118 -1.60 5.45 -4.72
C GLY A 118 -2.94 6.09 -5.08
N HIS A 119 -2.93 7.40 -5.15
CA HIS A 119 -4.06 8.21 -5.56
C HIS A 119 -3.53 9.41 -6.33
N TYR A 120 -4.43 10.27 -6.86
CA TYR A 120 -4.04 11.42 -7.69
C TYR A 120 -3.26 10.94 -8.92
N GLU A 121 -2.22 11.68 -9.33
CA GLU A 121 -1.38 11.34 -10.48
C GLU A 121 -0.27 10.36 -10.12
N GLY A 122 -0.16 9.99 -8.86
CA GLY A 122 0.86 9.07 -8.37
C GLY A 122 1.39 9.46 -7.01
N ILE A 123 2.57 8.96 -6.68
CA ILE A 123 3.21 9.24 -5.39
C ILE A 123 4.60 9.83 -5.62
N ASP A 124 5.11 10.54 -4.62
CA ASP A 124 6.41 11.21 -4.71
C ASP A 124 7.52 10.19 -4.99
N GLU A 125 8.33 10.48 -5.99
CA GLU A 125 9.41 9.60 -6.45
C GLU A 125 10.41 9.25 -5.35
N ARG A 126 10.65 10.17 -4.42
CA ARG A 126 11.58 9.93 -3.30
C ARG A 126 11.11 8.79 -2.41
N PHE A 127 9.80 8.66 -2.20
CA PHE A 127 9.26 7.53 -1.45
C PHE A 127 9.46 6.23 -2.21
N ILE A 128 9.22 6.23 -3.52
CA ILE A 128 9.42 5.04 -4.36
C ILE A 128 10.87 4.57 -4.27
N GLU A 129 11.82 5.48 -4.43
CA GLU A 129 13.24 5.15 -4.42
C GLU A 129 13.71 4.56 -3.10
N GLU A 130 13.21 5.07 -1.97
CA GLU A 130 13.69 4.66 -0.66
C GLU A 130 12.94 3.49 -0.05
N CYS A 131 11.64 3.38 -0.32
CA CYS A 131 10.78 2.46 0.42
C CYS A 131 10.16 1.34 -0.42
N VAL A 132 9.96 1.56 -1.72
CA VAL A 132 9.28 0.61 -2.57
C VAL A 132 10.25 -0.41 -3.16
N ASP A 133 9.93 -1.69 -2.99
CA ASP A 133 10.76 -2.78 -3.50
C ASP A 133 10.33 -3.24 -4.89
N GLU A 134 9.04 -3.17 -5.19
CA GLU A 134 8.55 -3.50 -6.52
C GLU A 134 7.25 -2.77 -6.82
N GLU A 135 6.96 -2.63 -8.09
CA GLU A 135 5.77 -1.96 -8.59
C GLU A 135 4.97 -2.97 -9.39
N ILE A 136 3.70 -3.16 -9.01
CA ILE A 136 2.84 -4.17 -9.62
C ILE A 136 1.56 -3.52 -10.09
N SER A 137 1.09 -3.92 -11.29
CA SER A 137 -0.20 -3.52 -11.84
C SER A 137 -1.19 -4.65 -11.68
N LEU A 138 -2.41 -4.34 -11.23
CA LEU A 138 -3.48 -5.33 -11.12
C LEU A 138 -4.24 -5.53 -12.44
N GLY A 139 -3.68 -5.01 -13.54
CA GLY A 139 -4.27 -5.10 -14.88
C GLY A 139 -4.73 -3.75 -15.38
N ASP A 140 -5.68 -3.74 -16.33
CA ASP A 140 -6.16 -2.52 -16.98
C ASP A 140 -7.11 -1.70 -16.10
N PHE A 141 -7.17 -2.00 -14.81
CA PHE A 141 -8.04 -1.29 -13.89
C PHE A 141 -7.38 -0.05 -13.34
N VAL A 142 -8.09 1.07 -13.43
CA VAL A 142 -7.75 2.22 -12.62
C VAL A 142 -8.62 2.09 -11.37
N LEU A 143 -8.00 1.77 -10.23
CA LEU A 143 -8.72 1.69 -8.98
C LEU A 143 -8.96 3.10 -8.46
N THR A 144 -10.20 3.58 -8.61
CA THR A 144 -10.60 4.84 -8.00
C THR A 144 -10.73 4.60 -6.49
N GLY A 145 -9.99 5.38 -5.70
CA GLY A 145 -10.04 5.29 -4.25
C GLY A 145 -9.00 4.39 -3.62
N GLY A 146 -8.09 3.92 -4.40
CA GLY A 146 -7.02 3.12 -3.84
C GLY A 146 -6.29 2.29 -4.82
#